data_4ebe82d040c9e9a5959c4568db17fdc7
#
_entry.id   4ebe82d040c9e9a5959c4568db17fdc7
#
_cell.length_a   1.000
_cell.length_b   1.000
_cell.length_c   1.000
_cell.angle_alpha   90.00
_cell.angle_beta   90.00
_cell.angle_gamma   90.00
#
_symmetry.space_group_name_H-M   'P 1'
#
loop_
_entity.id
_entity.type
_entity.pdbx_description
1 polymer ?
#
loop_
_entity_poly.entity_id
_entity_poly.type
_entity_poly.pdbx_seq_one_letter_code
_entity_poly.pdbx_strand_id
1 'polypeptide(L)' 'MHKILLVEDDAVIRQQVKKMLEQWGFEVIAVADFMQVLTIFVKEEPHLVLMDIGLP' A
#
# COMPACT_ATOMS: atom_id res chain seq x y z
N MET A 1 12.36 0.05 -10.78
CA MET A 1 10.97 0.41 -10.38
C MET A 1 10.87 0.32 -8.87
N HIS A 2 10.35 1.35 -8.25
CA HIS A 2 10.21 1.34 -6.80
C HIS A 2 8.95 0.59 -6.38
N LYS A 3 9.05 -0.09 -5.27
CA LYS A 3 7.97 -0.88 -4.73
C LYS A 3 7.37 -0.16 -3.52
N ILE A 4 6.06 0.03 -3.52
CA ILE A 4 5.34 0.73 -2.47
C ILE A 4 4.36 -0.23 -1.82
N LEU A 5 4.39 -0.29 -0.50
CA LEU A 5 3.38 -1.00 0.27
C LEU A 5 2.33 0.00 0.71
N LEU A 6 1.12 -0.19 0.22
CA LEU A 6 -0.01 0.70 0.52
C LEU A 6 -0.94 0.02 1.51
N VAL A 7 -1.16 0.66 2.64
CA VAL A 7 -2.04 0.14 3.68
C VAL A 7 -3.22 1.07 3.82
N GLU A 8 -4.40 0.61 3.43
CA GLU A 8 -5.62 1.40 3.46
C GLU A 8 -6.81 0.47 3.63
N ASP A 9 -7.61 0.71 4.66
CA ASP A 9 -8.76 -0.14 4.96
C ASP A 9 -9.97 0.14 4.07
N ASP A 10 -10.09 1.36 3.53
CA ASP A 10 -11.18 1.70 2.62
C ASP A 10 -10.87 1.15 1.23
N ALA A 11 -11.72 0.24 0.75
CA ALA A 11 -11.46 -0.44 -0.51
C ALA A 11 -11.46 0.52 -1.70
N VAL A 12 -12.32 1.53 -1.69
CA VAL A 12 -12.41 2.49 -2.79
C VAL A 12 -11.17 3.37 -2.82
N ILE A 13 -10.78 3.90 -1.69
CA ILE A 13 -9.60 4.75 -1.60
C ILE A 13 -8.36 3.95 -1.93
N ARG A 14 -8.26 2.73 -1.41
CA ARG A 14 -7.11 1.85 -1.67
C ARG A 14 -6.94 1.63 -3.17
N GLN A 15 -8.03 1.35 -3.87
CA GLN A 15 -7.97 1.09 -5.31
C GLN A 15 -7.60 2.35 -6.09
N GLN A 16 -8.13 3.50 -5.70
CA GLN A 16 -7.82 4.75 -6.36
C GLN A 16 -6.35 5.13 -6.21
N VAL A 17 -5.83 5.01 -5.01
CA VAL A 17 -4.42 5.35 -4.76
C VAL A 17 -3.50 4.36 -5.46
N LYS A 18 -3.85 3.08 -5.44
CA LYS A 18 -3.06 2.07 -6.12
C LYS A 18 -2.96 2.36 -7.60
N LYS A 19 -4.08 2.67 -8.25
CA LYS A 19 -4.08 3.00 -9.68
C LYS A 19 -3.22 4.22 -9.98
N MET A 20 -3.34 5.25 -9.16
CA MET A 20 -2.58 6.47 -9.36
C MET A 20 -1.08 6.21 -9.28
N LEU A 21 -0.66 5.46 -8.28
CA LEU A 21 0.76 5.17 -8.11
C LEU A 21 1.29 4.28 -9.23
N GLU A 22 0.49 3.31 -9.68
CA GLU A 22 0.89 2.47 -10.78
C GLU A 22 1.05 3.24 -12.08
N GLN A 23 0.21 4.26 -12.30
CA GLN A 23 0.35 5.12 -13.46
C GLN A 23 1.65 5.91 -13.45
N TRP A 24 2.20 6.16 -12.28
CA TRP A 24 3.48 6.86 -12.14
C TRP A 24 4.68 5.90 -12.22
N GLY A 25 4.43 4.63 -12.47
CA GLY A 25 5.49 3.67 -12.67
C GLY A 25 5.92 2.90 -11.42
N PHE A 26 5.17 3.03 -10.33
CA PHE A 26 5.50 2.29 -9.11
C PHE A 26 4.86 0.90 -9.13
N GLU A 27 5.54 -0.04 -8.51
CA GLU A 27 4.93 -1.34 -8.20
C GLU A 27 4.26 -1.20 -6.84
N VAL A 28 2.96 -1.53 -6.77
CA VAL A 28 2.18 -1.30 -5.56
C VAL A 28 1.63 -2.60 -5.02
N ILE A 29 1.88 -2.84 -3.74
CA ILE A 29 1.27 -3.94 -3.00
C ILE A 29 0.28 -3.32 -2.06
N ALA A 30 -1.01 -3.56 -2.28
CA ALA A 30 -2.07 -2.95 -1.48
C ALA A 30 -2.64 -3.96 -0.51
N VAL A 31 -2.70 -3.58 0.76
CA VAL A 31 -3.28 -4.42 1.81
C VAL A 31 -4.33 -3.63 2.57
N ALA A 32 -5.36 -4.35 3.00
CA ALA A 32 -6.45 -3.76 3.78
C ALA A 32 -6.23 -3.94 5.27
N ASP A 33 -5.52 -5.00 5.65
CA ASP A 33 -5.40 -5.38 7.04
C ASP A 33 -4.06 -4.95 7.60
N PHE A 34 -4.11 -4.05 8.57
CA PHE A 34 -2.93 -3.57 9.25
C PHE A 34 -2.10 -4.70 9.85
N MET A 35 -2.74 -5.77 10.26
CA MET A 35 -2.04 -6.90 10.88
C MET A 35 -1.14 -7.65 9.90
N GLN A 36 -1.35 -7.49 8.60
CA GLN A 36 -0.53 -8.13 7.59
C GLN A 36 0.70 -7.31 7.20
N VAL A 37 0.77 -6.08 7.67
CA VAL A 37 1.82 -5.14 7.23
C VAL A 37 3.21 -5.71 7.48
N LEU A 38 3.46 -6.20 8.67
CA LEU A 38 4.79 -6.67 9.03
C LEU A 38 5.21 -7.88 8.19
N THR A 39 4.29 -8.82 8.01
CA THR A 39 4.56 -10.01 7.22
C THR A 39 4.90 -9.65 5.79
N ILE A 40 4.10 -8.75 5.21
CA ILE A 40 4.31 -8.34 3.82
C ILE A 40 5.54 -7.47 3.68
N PHE A 41 5.80 -6.61 4.66
CA PHE A 41 6.99 -5.79 4.65
C PHE A 41 8.26 -6.64 4.59
N VAL A 42 8.31 -7.68 5.41
CA VAL A 42 9.47 -8.56 5.44
C VAL A 42 9.60 -9.34 4.14
N LYS A 43 8.49 -9.80 3.60
CA LYS A 43 8.49 -10.63 2.39
C LYS A 43 8.83 -9.83 1.14
N GLU A 44 8.23 -8.65 1.01
CA GLU A 44 8.29 -7.88 -0.24
C GLU A 44 9.39 -6.82 -0.26
N GLU A 45 9.90 -6.46 0.89
CA GLU A 45 10.96 -5.46 1.04
C GLU A 45 10.65 -4.16 0.26
N PRO A 46 9.53 -3.50 0.58
CA PRO A 46 9.16 -2.29 -0.16
C PRO A 46 10.12 -1.15 0.12
N HIS A 47 10.23 -0.24 -0.83
CA HIS A 47 11.05 0.96 -0.66
C HIS A 47 10.33 2.02 0.16
N LEU A 48 8.99 2.01 0.15
CA LEU A 48 8.19 3.00 0.86
C LEU A 48 6.90 2.34 1.35
N VAL A 49 6.49 2.73 2.54
CA VAL A 49 5.20 2.32 3.09
C VAL A 49 4.32 3.54 3.20
N LEU A 50 3.19 3.52 2.50
CA LEU A 50 2.15 4.53 2.63
C LEU A 50 1.04 3.95 3.49
N MET A 51 0.78 4.59 4.61
CA MET A 51 -0.20 4.11 5.56
C MET A 51 -1.17 5.23 5.87
N ASP A 52 -2.42 5.06 5.48
CA ASP A 52 -3.47 5.96 5.87
C ASP A 52 -4.12 5.43 7.13
N ILE A 53 -3.80 6.06 8.23
CA ILE A 53 -4.48 5.77 9.47
C ILE A 53 -5.74 6.62 9.46
N GLY A 54 -6.84 6.03 9.02
CA GLY A 54 -8.10 6.72 9.00
C GLY A 54 -8.54 7.03 10.41
N LEU A 55 -8.21 8.23 10.84
CA LEU A 55 -8.69 8.70 12.13
C LEU A 55 -10.13 9.11 11.99
N PRO A 56 -10.99 8.64 12.90
CA PRO A 56 -12.39 9.04 12.86
C PRO A 56 -12.56 10.53 13.12
#